data_b57163d3e24db13650a86ed4428980cb
#
_entry.id   b57163d3e24db13650a86ed4428980cb
#
_cell.length_a   1.000
_cell.length_b   1.000
_cell.length_c   1.000
_cell.angle_alpha   90.00
_cell.angle_beta   90.00
_cell.angle_gamma   90.00
#
_symmetry.space_group_name_H-M   'P 1'
#
loop_
_entity.id
_entity.type
_entity.pdbx_description
1 polymer ?
#
loop_
_entity_poly.entity_id
_entity_poly.type
_entity_poly.pdbx_seq_one_letter_code
_entity_poly.pdbx_strand_id
1 'polypeptide(L)'
;ENRTINYFLDDINNLQKIKPNSYDAIFNFAILHHATELDNAMKKLSDSLKPNGLIFNEEYVGPARNQCTDKQLNIMLEVMSDLPKRFQSKHHLRPPLANFRVEPTEAIHSDLVISTFKKYFDIVFERNMNGGIAYQVLWNNIEEFENPNDIEAEKWLEYLLEKDTKFSNEGKVSVLFWYSVGKSKITSYK
;
A
#
# COMPACT_ATOMS: atom_id res chain seq x y z
N GLU A 1 14.45 28.29 14.42
CA GLU A 1 15.34 27.21 14.88
C GLU A 1 15.77 26.38 13.69
N ASN A 2 17.09 26.25 13.45
CA ASN A 2 17.63 25.34 12.45
C ASN A 2 17.41 23.90 12.92
N ARG A 3 16.47 23.17 12.29
CA ARG A 3 16.27 21.75 12.54
C ARG A 3 17.16 20.95 11.60
N THR A 4 17.98 20.08 12.14
CA THR A 4 18.83 19.18 11.35
C THR A 4 18.09 17.89 11.08
N ILE A 5 18.01 17.49 9.80
CA ILE A 5 17.52 16.17 9.41
C ILE A 5 18.72 15.24 9.29
N ASN A 6 18.68 14.12 9.99
CA ASN A 6 19.71 13.09 9.91
C ASN A 6 19.22 11.96 8.99
N TYR A 7 20.07 11.59 8.03
CA TYR A 7 19.81 10.48 7.11
C TYR A 7 20.76 9.33 7.42
N PHE A 8 20.26 8.12 7.41
CA PHE A 8 21.08 6.92 7.50
C PHE A 8 20.46 5.78 6.73
N LEU A 9 21.30 4.91 6.17
CA LEU A 9 20.88 3.68 5.52
C LEU A 9 20.71 2.59 6.58
N ASP A 10 19.59 1.85 6.51
CA ASP A 10 19.33 0.68 7.35
C ASP A 10 18.59 -0.38 6.54
N ASP A 11 18.57 -1.61 7.03
CA ASP A 11 17.81 -2.72 6.43
C ASP A 11 16.48 -2.87 7.16
N ILE A 12 15.37 -2.83 6.41
CA ILE A 12 14.01 -2.95 6.95
C ILE A 12 13.82 -4.26 7.75
N ASN A 13 14.51 -5.32 7.39
CA ASN A 13 14.41 -6.60 8.10
C ASN A 13 15.03 -6.57 9.49
N ASN A 14 16.06 -5.72 9.69
CA ASN A 14 16.86 -5.68 10.91
C ASN A 14 16.69 -4.41 11.72
N LEU A 15 16.51 -3.25 11.06
CA LEU A 15 16.36 -1.93 11.69
C LEU A 15 17.34 -1.71 12.84
N GLN A 16 18.65 -1.85 12.53
CA GLN A 16 19.70 -1.84 13.57
C GLN A 16 19.98 -0.46 14.15
N LYS A 17 19.68 0.60 13.38
CA LYS A 17 19.98 1.98 13.76
C LYS A 17 18.85 2.67 14.52
N ILE A 18 17.64 2.12 14.50
CA ILE A 18 16.54 2.66 15.28
C ILE A 18 16.73 2.29 16.76
N LYS A 19 16.35 3.23 17.65
CA LYS A 19 16.50 3.05 19.09
C LYS A 19 15.16 2.75 19.74
N PRO A 20 15.10 1.82 20.69
CA PRO A 20 13.89 1.57 21.46
C PRO A 20 13.42 2.83 22.20
N ASN A 21 12.10 2.98 22.36
CA ASN A 21 11.47 4.06 23.13
C ASN A 21 12.00 5.47 22.82
N SER A 22 12.19 5.78 21.53
CA SER A 22 12.89 7.00 21.10
C SER A 22 12.08 7.92 20.20
N TYR A 23 11.02 7.42 19.54
CA TYR A 23 10.31 8.18 18.52
C TYR A 23 8.89 8.53 18.95
N ASP A 24 8.50 9.79 18.77
CA ASP A 24 7.13 10.27 19.01
C ASP A 24 6.21 9.91 17.85
N ALA A 25 6.77 9.85 16.63
CA ALA A 25 6.06 9.46 15.41
C ALA A 25 7.00 8.69 14.47
N ILE A 26 6.43 7.68 13.80
CA ILE A 26 7.07 6.96 12.70
C ILE A 26 6.17 7.13 11.48
N PHE A 27 6.76 7.43 10.34
CA PHE A 27 6.08 7.47 9.05
C PHE A 27 6.65 6.36 8.18
N ASN A 28 5.81 5.41 7.84
CA ASN A 28 6.14 4.31 6.94
C ASN A 28 5.38 4.48 5.63
N PHE A 29 6.12 4.47 4.52
CA PHE A 29 5.58 4.60 3.19
C PHE A 29 6.12 3.49 2.28
N ALA A 30 5.22 2.60 1.85
CA ALA A 30 5.45 1.61 0.80
C ALA A 30 6.78 0.85 0.91
N ILE A 31 7.12 0.34 2.09
CA ILE A 31 8.38 -0.40 2.33
C ILE A 31 8.18 -1.75 3.02
N LEU A 32 7.14 -1.90 3.85
CA LEU A 32 6.95 -3.12 4.64
C LEU A 32 6.60 -4.34 3.77
N HIS A 33 5.97 -4.12 2.62
CA HIS A 33 5.70 -5.19 1.67
C HIS A 33 6.97 -5.82 1.05
N HIS A 34 8.12 -5.15 1.17
CA HIS A 34 9.43 -5.69 0.80
C HIS A 34 10.12 -6.46 1.94
N ALA A 35 9.61 -6.39 3.18
CA ALA A 35 10.24 -7.03 4.31
C ALA A 35 10.11 -8.56 4.24
N THR A 36 11.23 -9.27 4.18
CA THR A 36 11.27 -10.74 4.27
C THR A 36 11.06 -11.21 5.71
N GLU A 37 11.50 -10.40 6.68
CA GLU A 37 11.34 -10.62 8.12
C GLU A 37 10.27 -9.65 8.68
N LEU A 38 9.08 -9.64 8.08
CA LEU A 38 8.01 -8.68 8.37
C LEU A 38 7.65 -8.61 9.86
N ASP A 39 7.58 -9.76 10.53
CA ASP A 39 7.27 -9.84 11.97
C ASP A 39 8.34 -9.13 12.82
N ASN A 40 9.61 -9.33 12.50
CA ASN A 40 10.73 -8.67 13.18
C ASN A 40 10.74 -7.15 12.91
N ALA A 41 10.51 -6.74 11.67
CA ALA A 41 10.40 -5.34 11.30
C ALA A 41 9.30 -4.63 12.11
N MET A 42 8.09 -5.19 12.13
CA MET A 42 6.95 -4.63 12.86
C MET A 42 7.20 -4.56 14.36
N LYS A 43 7.80 -5.61 14.93
CA LYS A 43 8.18 -5.62 16.34
C LYS A 43 9.15 -4.50 16.67
N LYS A 44 10.19 -4.33 15.87
CA LYS A 44 11.21 -3.27 16.08
C LYS A 44 10.63 -1.87 15.94
N LEU A 45 9.75 -1.64 14.96
CA LEU A 45 9.04 -0.36 14.84
C LEU A 45 8.17 -0.10 16.08
N SER A 46 7.46 -1.11 16.56
CA SER A 46 6.65 -1.01 17.78
C SER A 46 7.49 -0.70 19.03
N ASP A 47 8.61 -1.42 19.22
CA ASP A 47 9.53 -1.21 20.36
C ASP A 47 10.19 0.19 20.34
N SER A 48 10.32 0.79 19.17
CA SER A 48 11.01 2.07 19.00
C SER A 48 10.13 3.29 19.31
N LEU A 49 8.81 3.14 19.31
CA LEU A 49 7.89 4.19 19.70
C LEU A 49 7.97 4.48 21.19
N LYS A 50 7.92 5.76 21.55
CA LYS A 50 7.70 6.21 22.93
C LYS A 50 6.29 5.86 23.40
N PRO A 51 6.02 5.86 24.72
CA PRO A 51 4.65 5.82 25.23
C PRO A 51 3.80 6.90 24.57
N ASN A 52 2.64 6.52 24.03
CA ASN A 52 1.76 7.38 23.21
C ASN A 52 2.29 7.81 21.85
N GLY A 53 3.47 7.35 21.42
CA GLY A 53 3.94 7.54 20.05
C GLY A 53 3.03 6.86 19.02
N LEU A 54 3.01 7.39 17.81
CA LEU A 54 2.16 6.92 16.72
C LEU A 54 3.00 6.44 15.53
N ILE A 55 2.53 5.39 14.88
CA ILE A 55 2.98 5.02 13.54
C ILE A 55 1.90 5.39 12.52
N PHE A 56 2.31 6.11 11.48
CA PHE A 56 1.52 6.42 10.30
C PHE A 56 2.02 5.52 9.18
N ASN A 57 1.13 4.74 8.62
CA ASN A 57 1.47 3.70 7.68
C ASN A 57 0.63 3.81 6.42
N GLU A 58 1.28 3.87 5.27
CA GLU A 58 0.68 3.73 3.95
C GLU A 58 1.41 2.60 3.23
N GLU A 59 0.67 1.54 2.87
CA GLU A 59 1.28 0.32 2.36
C GLU A 59 0.49 -0.36 1.25
N TYR A 60 1.25 -1.03 0.38
CA TYR A 60 0.69 -2.03 -0.51
C TYR A 60 0.34 -3.29 0.29
N VAL A 61 -0.92 -3.68 0.23
CA VAL A 61 -1.49 -4.82 0.97
C VAL A 61 -2.22 -5.80 0.04
N GLY A 62 -1.97 -5.66 -1.24
CA GLY A 62 -2.51 -6.54 -2.27
C GLY A 62 -1.95 -7.96 -2.20
N PRO A 63 -2.33 -8.81 -3.15
CA PRO A 63 -1.85 -10.19 -3.19
C PRO A 63 -0.34 -10.29 -3.21
N ALA A 64 0.22 -11.20 -2.42
CA ALA A 64 1.65 -11.47 -2.42
C ALA A 64 2.16 -11.71 -3.86
N ARG A 65 3.33 -11.13 -4.17
CA ARG A 65 3.94 -11.24 -5.50
C ARG A 65 3.05 -10.78 -6.65
N ASN A 66 2.11 -9.88 -6.40
CA ASN A 66 1.17 -9.36 -7.40
C ASN A 66 0.33 -10.46 -8.09
N GLN A 67 0.02 -11.54 -7.38
CA GLN A 67 -0.72 -12.70 -7.91
C GLN A 67 -2.22 -12.38 -8.04
N CYS A 68 -2.57 -11.61 -9.05
CA CYS A 68 -3.96 -11.33 -9.38
C CYS A 68 -4.65 -12.59 -9.93
N THR A 69 -5.82 -12.92 -9.40
CA THR A 69 -6.63 -14.05 -9.89
C THR A 69 -7.27 -13.75 -11.25
N ASP A 70 -7.55 -14.78 -12.05
CA ASP A 70 -8.24 -14.61 -13.32
C ASP A 70 -9.63 -13.99 -13.15
N LYS A 71 -10.31 -14.27 -12.03
CA LYS A 71 -11.60 -13.65 -11.69
C LYS A 71 -11.46 -12.12 -11.53
N GLN A 72 -10.45 -11.67 -10.79
CA GLN A 72 -10.18 -10.24 -10.62
C GLN A 72 -9.81 -9.59 -11.96
N LEU A 73 -8.96 -10.27 -12.75
CA LEU A 73 -8.58 -9.79 -14.07
C LEU A 73 -9.78 -9.62 -15.00
N ASN A 74 -10.71 -10.57 -15.02
CA ASN A 74 -11.92 -10.49 -15.84
C ASN A 74 -12.79 -9.29 -15.44
N ILE A 75 -12.92 -8.99 -14.14
CA ILE A 75 -13.63 -7.81 -13.65
C ILE A 75 -12.94 -6.51 -14.12
N MET A 76 -11.63 -6.45 -14.05
CA MET A 76 -10.85 -5.29 -14.54
C MET A 76 -11.06 -5.09 -16.06
N LEU A 77 -11.03 -6.18 -16.82
CA LEU A 77 -11.26 -6.17 -18.28
C LEU A 77 -12.69 -5.71 -18.63
N GLU A 78 -13.69 -6.17 -17.88
CA GLU A 78 -15.08 -5.75 -18.03
C GLU A 78 -15.21 -4.24 -17.81
N VAL A 79 -14.71 -3.73 -16.67
CA VAL A 79 -14.75 -2.29 -16.37
C VAL A 79 -13.96 -1.47 -17.40
N MET A 80 -12.80 -1.95 -17.83
CA MET A 80 -12.01 -1.29 -18.86
C MET A 80 -12.73 -1.24 -20.21
N SER A 81 -13.54 -2.25 -20.55
CA SER A 81 -14.27 -2.29 -21.81
C SER A 81 -15.38 -1.23 -21.91
N ASP A 82 -15.86 -0.73 -20.75
CA ASP A 82 -16.83 0.37 -20.70
C ASP A 82 -16.23 1.73 -21.04
N LEU A 83 -14.90 1.86 -20.95
CA LEU A 83 -14.19 3.10 -21.24
C LEU A 83 -14.05 3.33 -22.75
N PRO A 84 -14.10 4.60 -23.24
CA PRO A 84 -13.64 4.92 -24.57
C PRO A 84 -12.22 4.46 -24.80
N LYS A 85 -11.87 4.11 -26.04
CA LYS A 85 -10.54 3.59 -26.39
C LYS A 85 -9.37 4.47 -25.93
N ARG A 86 -9.54 5.79 -25.90
CA ARG A 86 -8.57 6.74 -25.40
C ARG A 86 -8.17 6.42 -23.95
N PHE A 87 -9.14 6.06 -23.11
CA PHE A 87 -8.96 5.82 -21.67
C PHE A 87 -8.72 4.33 -21.32
N GLN A 88 -8.71 3.45 -22.32
CA GLN A 88 -8.35 2.05 -22.08
C GLN A 88 -6.84 1.92 -21.96
N SER A 89 -6.39 1.17 -20.96
CA SER A 89 -4.97 0.85 -20.80
C SER A 89 -4.42 0.19 -22.07
N LYS A 90 -3.30 0.68 -22.56
CA LYS A 90 -2.58 0.13 -23.71
C LYS A 90 -1.80 -1.14 -23.40
N HIS A 91 -1.72 -1.52 -22.14
CA HIS A 91 -0.93 -2.64 -21.63
C HIS A 91 -1.82 -3.72 -21.01
N HIS A 92 -1.23 -4.88 -20.79
CA HIS A 92 -1.91 -5.96 -20.08
C HIS A 92 -2.25 -5.54 -18.64
N LEU A 93 -3.49 -5.76 -18.21
CA LEU A 93 -3.94 -5.44 -16.86
C LEU A 93 -3.39 -6.38 -15.80
N ARG A 94 -2.87 -7.54 -16.18
CA ARG A 94 -2.23 -8.44 -15.24
C ARG A 94 -0.90 -7.82 -14.80
N PRO A 95 -0.73 -7.49 -13.52
CA PRO A 95 0.56 -7.03 -13.02
C PRO A 95 1.65 -8.05 -13.37
N PRO A 96 2.81 -7.60 -13.81
CA PRO A 96 3.93 -8.52 -13.99
C PRO A 96 4.23 -9.17 -12.64
N LEU A 97 4.41 -10.48 -12.65
CA LEU A 97 4.99 -11.14 -11.47
C LEU A 97 6.31 -10.47 -11.15
N ALA A 98 6.56 -10.23 -9.88
CA ALA A 98 7.79 -9.60 -9.44
C ALA A 98 9.00 -10.31 -10.10
N ASN A 99 9.82 -9.53 -10.78
CA ASN A 99 11.02 -10.06 -11.38
C ASN A 99 12.06 -10.32 -10.30
N PHE A 100 12.12 -11.55 -9.81
CA PHE A 100 13.02 -11.99 -8.75
C PHE A 100 14.52 -11.71 -9.01
N ARG A 101 14.90 -11.44 -10.25
CA ARG A 101 16.29 -11.06 -10.57
C ARG A 101 16.56 -9.58 -10.38
N VAL A 102 15.53 -8.75 -10.55
CA VAL A 102 15.64 -7.28 -10.44
C VAL A 102 15.18 -6.80 -9.08
N GLU A 103 14.07 -7.34 -8.60
CA GLU A 103 13.47 -6.96 -7.30
C GLU A 103 12.94 -8.19 -6.57
N PRO A 104 13.83 -8.93 -5.89
CA PRO A 104 13.47 -10.21 -5.28
C PRO A 104 12.50 -10.09 -4.11
N THR A 105 12.33 -8.91 -3.55
CA THR A 105 11.50 -8.64 -2.37
C THR A 105 10.15 -8.00 -2.68
N GLU A 106 9.89 -7.63 -3.95
CA GLU A 106 8.63 -6.98 -4.33
C GLU A 106 7.40 -7.79 -3.87
N ALA A 107 6.56 -7.14 -3.07
CA ALA A 107 5.31 -7.68 -2.54
C ALA A 107 5.43 -9.09 -1.93
N ILE A 108 6.57 -9.41 -1.27
CA ILE A 108 6.86 -10.78 -0.82
C ILE A 108 5.88 -11.26 0.24
N HIS A 109 5.45 -10.37 1.13
CA HIS A 109 4.52 -10.63 2.23
C HIS A 109 3.44 -9.54 2.34
N SER A 110 3.08 -8.91 1.23
CA SER A 110 2.10 -7.82 1.21
C SER A 110 0.74 -8.23 1.78
N ASP A 111 0.30 -9.43 1.53
CA ASP A 111 -0.93 -10.03 2.06
C ASP A 111 -0.92 -10.22 3.59
N LEU A 112 0.26 -10.22 4.22
CA LEU A 112 0.43 -10.36 5.67
C LEU A 112 0.60 -9.01 6.40
N VAL A 113 0.76 -7.89 5.70
CA VAL A 113 1.05 -6.58 6.29
C VAL A 113 -0.01 -6.17 7.30
N ILE A 114 -1.30 -6.22 6.95
CA ILE A 114 -2.40 -5.81 7.85
C ILE A 114 -2.44 -6.68 9.11
N SER A 115 -2.37 -8.00 8.95
CA SER A 115 -2.44 -8.93 10.09
C SER A 115 -1.24 -8.77 11.02
N THR A 116 -0.04 -8.60 10.46
CA THR A 116 1.17 -8.39 11.24
C THR A 116 1.17 -7.02 11.92
N PHE A 117 0.71 -5.97 11.24
CA PHE A 117 0.54 -4.66 11.85
C PHE A 117 -0.39 -4.73 13.07
N LYS A 118 -1.59 -5.34 12.91
CA LYS A 118 -2.57 -5.51 13.97
C LYS A 118 -2.09 -6.41 15.14
N LYS A 119 -1.05 -7.20 14.95
CA LYS A 119 -0.39 -7.96 16.02
C LYS A 119 0.38 -7.04 16.98
N TYR A 120 1.06 -6.00 16.46
CA TYR A 120 1.96 -5.13 17.22
C TYR A 120 1.38 -3.78 17.58
N PHE A 121 0.34 -3.32 16.85
CA PHE A 121 -0.25 -2.01 17.03
C PHE A 121 -1.76 -2.08 17.26
N ASP A 122 -2.24 -1.26 18.19
CA ASP A 122 -3.65 -0.94 18.31
C ASP A 122 -4.02 0.11 17.27
N ILE A 123 -5.06 -0.16 16.49
CA ILE A 123 -5.51 0.73 15.43
C ILE A 123 -6.19 1.95 16.04
N VAL A 124 -5.68 3.13 15.74
CA VAL A 124 -6.28 4.44 16.05
C VAL A 124 -7.17 4.89 14.90
N PHE A 125 -6.71 4.64 13.67
CA PHE A 125 -7.43 4.93 12.43
C PHE A 125 -6.99 3.96 11.36
N GLU A 126 -7.91 3.52 10.50
CA GLU A 126 -7.58 2.77 9.29
C GLU A 126 -8.53 3.11 8.15
N ARG A 127 -8.01 3.06 6.93
CA ARG A 127 -8.77 3.28 5.69
C ARG A 127 -8.22 2.42 4.57
N ASN A 128 -9.12 1.67 3.91
CA ASN A 128 -8.82 1.05 2.64
C ASN A 128 -8.75 2.13 1.56
N MET A 129 -7.66 2.13 0.80
CA MET A 129 -7.42 3.07 -0.30
C MET A 129 -7.78 2.45 -1.66
N ASN A 130 -8.35 1.23 -1.64
CA ASN A 130 -8.75 0.45 -2.82
C ASN A 130 -7.59 0.17 -3.80
N GLY A 131 -7.75 0.47 -5.08
CA GLY A 131 -6.71 0.32 -6.11
C GLY A 131 -6.82 -0.94 -6.95
N GLY A 132 -7.71 -1.86 -6.61
CA GLY A 132 -7.84 -3.15 -7.27
C GLY A 132 -8.26 -3.07 -8.75
N ILE A 133 -8.86 -1.96 -9.17
CA ILE A 133 -9.22 -1.68 -10.57
C ILE A 133 -8.52 -0.40 -11.04
N ALA A 134 -8.79 0.73 -10.39
CA ALA A 134 -8.35 2.04 -10.85
C ALA A 134 -6.82 2.12 -10.98
N TYR A 135 -6.08 1.66 -9.99
CA TYR A 135 -4.61 1.65 -10.03
C TYR A 135 -4.08 0.86 -11.24
N GLN A 136 -4.65 -0.32 -11.50
CA GLN A 136 -4.19 -1.17 -12.60
C GLN A 136 -4.52 -0.58 -13.98
N VAL A 137 -5.66 0.08 -14.12
CA VAL A 137 -6.07 0.74 -15.37
C VAL A 137 -5.26 2.01 -15.62
N LEU A 138 -5.00 2.79 -14.56
CA LEU A 138 -4.31 4.08 -14.65
C LEU A 138 -2.79 3.95 -14.78
N TRP A 139 -2.18 2.89 -14.23
CA TRP A 139 -0.73 2.75 -14.10
C TRP A 139 0.07 3.09 -15.37
N ASN A 140 -0.42 2.70 -16.54
CA ASN A 140 0.25 2.97 -17.82
C ASN A 140 -0.57 3.91 -18.73
N ASN A 141 -1.49 4.67 -18.17
CA ASN A 141 -2.41 5.52 -18.93
C ASN A 141 -2.79 6.80 -18.17
N ILE A 142 -2.09 7.12 -17.10
CA ILE A 142 -2.40 8.26 -16.22
C ILE A 142 -2.38 9.59 -16.99
N GLU A 143 -1.50 9.73 -17.97
CA GLU A 143 -1.35 10.92 -18.81
C GLU A 143 -2.64 11.37 -19.51
N GLU A 144 -3.53 10.42 -19.82
CA GLU A 144 -4.83 10.70 -20.44
C GLU A 144 -5.83 11.34 -19.46
N PHE A 145 -5.54 11.28 -18.16
CA PHE A 145 -6.39 11.78 -17.07
C PHE A 145 -5.81 13.01 -16.36
N GLU A 146 -4.60 13.46 -16.71
CA GLU A 146 -3.91 14.53 -15.98
C GLU A 146 -4.37 15.94 -16.36
N ASN A 147 -5.09 16.12 -17.48
CA ASN A 147 -5.56 17.45 -17.89
C ASN A 147 -6.79 17.87 -17.06
N PRO A 148 -6.67 18.85 -16.16
CA PRO A 148 -7.78 19.25 -15.28
C PRO A 148 -8.92 19.97 -16.01
N ASN A 149 -8.73 20.30 -17.29
CA ASN A 149 -9.77 20.93 -18.13
C ASN A 149 -10.48 19.91 -19.04
N ASP A 150 -10.13 18.63 -18.95
CA ASP A 150 -10.75 17.58 -19.74
C ASP A 150 -11.91 16.96 -18.97
N ILE A 151 -13.12 17.49 -19.20
CA ILE A 151 -14.36 17.02 -18.56
C ILE A 151 -14.65 15.54 -18.84
N GLU A 152 -14.23 15.05 -20.02
CA GLU A 152 -14.41 13.65 -20.35
C GLU A 152 -13.47 12.76 -19.52
N ALA A 153 -12.22 13.18 -19.34
CA ALA A 153 -11.24 12.48 -18.50
C ALA A 153 -11.71 12.45 -17.04
N GLU A 154 -12.19 13.57 -16.50
CA GLU A 154 -12.74 13.67 -15.14
C GLU A 154 -13.89 12.66 -14.95
N LYS A 155 -14.87 12.66 -15.85
CA LYS A 155 -16.00 11.73 -15.81
C LYS A 155 -15.57 10.26 -15.78
N TRP A 156 -14.60 9.88 -16.60
CA TRP A 156 -14.15 8.49 -16.66
C TRP A 156 -13.24 8.11 -15.50
N LEU A 157 -12.51 9.06 -14.94
CA LEU A 157 -11.78 8.85 -13.69
C LEU A 157 -12.75 8.59 -12.52
N GLU A 158 -13.80 9.40 -12.38
CA GLU A 158 -14.85 9.18 -11.37
C GLU A 158 -15.48 7.79 -11.53
N TYR A 159 -15.83 7.41 -12.76
CA TYR A 159 -16.38 6.08 -13.05
C TYR A 159 -15.45 4.95 -12.57
N LEU A 160 -14.13 5.06 -12.86
CA LEU A 160 -13.15 4.07 -12.42
C LEU A 160 -13.06 4.00 -10.89
N LEU A 161 -13.04 5.15 -10.21
CA LEU A 161 -12.96 5.22 -8.75
C LEU A 161 -14.24 4.67 -8.07
N GLU A 162 -15.41 4.92 -8.65
CA GLU A 162 -16.67 4.34 -8.18
C GLU A 162 -16.69 2.82 -8.32
N LYS A 163 -16.27 2.29 -9.48
CA LYS A 163 -16.20 0.84 -9.73
C LYS A 163 -15.19 0.17 -8.81
N ASP A 164 -14.02 0.79 -8.63
CA ASP A 164 -12.98 0.30 -7.73
C ASP A 164 -13.50 0.21 -6.29
N THR A 165 -14.12 1.28 -5.80
CA THR A 165 -14.71 1.32 -4.47
C THR A 165 -15.81 0.27 -4.30
N LYS A 166 -16.72 0.17 -5.28
CA LYS A 166 -17.81 -0.80 -5.26
C LYS A 166 -17.29 -2.23 -5.18
N PHE A 167 -16.42 -2.61 -6.10
CA PHE A 167 -15.96 -4.00 -6.19
C PHE A 167 -14.97 -4.38 -5.08
N SER A 168 -14.21 -3.42 -4.54
CA SER A 168 -13.42 -3.63 -3.33
C SER A 168 -14.31 -3.90 -2.11
N ASN A 169 -15.36 -3.11 -1.92
CA ASN A 169 -16.32 -3.29 -0.81
C ASN A 169 -17.10 -4.60 -0.92
N GLU A 170 -17.38 -5.07 -2.14
CA GLU A 170 -18.03 -6.35 -2.41
C GLU A 170 -17.04 -7.55 -2.30
N GLY A 171 -15.77 -7.33 -2.04
CA GLY A 171 -14.74 -8.36 -2.00
C GLY A 171 -14.48 -9.04 -3.35
N LYS A 172 -14.85 -8.40 -4.45
CA LYS A 172 -14.68 -8.93 -5.81
C LYS A 172 -13.28 -8.70 -6.35
N VAL A 173 -12.63 -7.61 -5.92
CA VAL A 173 -11.23 -7.29 -6.18
C VAL A 173 -10.50 -7.02 -4.88
N SER A 174 -9.21 -7.25 -4.86
CA SER A 174 -8.38 -6.99 -3.68
C SER A 174 -8.23 -5.49 -3.44
N VAL A 175 -8.25 -5.07 -2.18
CA VAL A 175 -7.69 -3.77 -1.78
C VAL A 175 -6.18 -3.85 -1.96
N LEU A 176 -5.60 -2.90 -2.68
CA LEU A 176 -4.16 -2.85 -2.92
C LEU A 176 -3.43 -1.93 -1.96
N PHE A 177 -4.09 -0.87 -1.49
CA PHE A 177 -3.46 0.13 -0.63
C PHE A 177 -4.25 0.33 0.65
N TRP A 178 -3.53 0.45 1.75
CA TRP A 178 -4.08 0.60 3.08
C TRP A 178 -3.35 1.68 3.86
N TYR A 179 -4.11 2.62 4.38
CA TYR A 179 -3.60 3.63 5.29
C TYR A 179 -4.03 3.30 6.71
N SER A 180 -3.11 3.44 7.66
CA SER A 180 -3.42 3.24 9.08
C SER A 180 -2.60 4.14 9.99
N VAL A 181 -3.16 4.39 11.17
CA VAL A 181 -2.47 5.00 12.30
C VAL A 181 -2.58 4.05 13.47
N GLY A 182 -1.46 3.72 14.08
CA GLY A 182 -1.39 2.76 15.18
C GLY A 182 -0.62 3.28 16.39
N LYS A 183 -0.94 2.72 17.55
CA LYS A 183 -0.15 2.83 18.79
C LYS A 183 0.50 1.51 19.10
N SER A 184 1.74 1.51 19.60
CA SER A 184 2.38 0.28 20.07
C SER A 184 1.53 -0.39 21.14
N LYS A 185 1.32 -1.71 21.00
CA LYS A 185 0.71 -2.58 22.03
C LYS A 185 1.64 -2.89 23.19
N ILE A 186 2.93 -2.64 23.00
CA ILE A 186 3.92 -2.83 24.05
C ILE A 186 3.75 -1.67 25.01
N THR A 187 2.83 -1.84 25.93
CA THR A 187 2.71 -0.98 27.10
C THR A 187 4.03 -1.07 27.87
N SER A 188 4.65 0.10 28.06
CA SER A 188 5.82 0.32 28.90
C SER A 188 5.96 -0.73 30.00
N TYR A 189 7.01 -1.52 29.94
CA TYR A 189 7.50 -2.16 31.17
C TYR A 189 7.73 -1.05 32.20
N LYS A 190 6.92 -1.09 33.25
CA LYS A 190 7.12 -0.29 34.45
C LYS A 190 8.46 -0.63 35.09
#